data_68690a0fce95398da1e204c5a9f6bade
#
_entry.id   68690a0fce95398da1e204c5a9f6bade
#
_cell.length_a   1.000
_cell.length_b   1.000
_cell.length_c   1.000
_cell.angle_alpha   90.00
_cell.angle_beta   90.00
_cell.angle_gamma   90.00
#
_symmetry.space_group_name_H-M   'P 1'
#
loop_
_entity.id
_entity.type
_entity.pdbx_description
1 polymer ?
#
loop_
_entity_poly.entity_id
_entity_poly.type
_entity_poly.pdbx_seq_one_letter_code
_entity_poly.pdbx_strand_id
1 'polypeptide(L)'
;MKSWTRVTLTAVLIGVLGIPAGSWSARAQQQGPQAPAPTQEPSQPAPPAPGQSQNQRQPTAPPPPQVAISVQSNLVTVDCVVTDQDGNIVAGLKRENFRILDDGNRQQITNFAPTEAPITIVLLMEFSKRFGGYFGYKAKDWSYSFLSQLKQQDWVALKTFDLKTTLVDDFTQDKRQVLQDIASLYFPSFSEANLFDAVLETVQQLRDVKGKKAILVLATGFDTFSKHTLDDTLRRLKENDVPIFCVGMGEDLDLYSPAGAGVGYLQAKNQLSTFARMSGGYAWFPRFQGEMPAIFNSVAQMLRSQYTLVFSPSTPPDGRYHKLTVEAVDEQGNPMELANKKGKMKKVVVIAREGYTAPTAPPAGN
;
A
#
# COMPACT_ATOMS: atom_id res chain seq x y z
N MET A 1 41.31 37.98 38.76
CA MET A 1 40.49 38.78 39.70
C MET A 1 39.03 38.73 39.20
N LYS A 2 38.11 38.40 40.16
CA LYS A 2 36.65 38.62 40.07
C LYS A 2 35.88 37.56 39.26
N SER A 3 34.81 37.01 39.76
CA SER A 3 34.20 36.77 41.08
C SER A 3 33.10 35.74 40.86
N TRP A 4 33.08 34.70 41.63
CA TRP A 4 32.06 33.64 41.62
C TRP A 4 30.83 34.15 42.37
N THR A 5 29.66 34.11 41.75
CA THR A 5 28.38 34.28 42.43
C THR A 5 27.73 32.91 42.62
N ARG A 6 27.62 32.50 43.91
CA ARG A 6 26.90 31.34 44.37
C ARG A 6 25.39 31.63 44.28
N VAL A 7 24.61 30.74 43.70
CA VAL A 7 23.17 30.72 43.86
C VAL A 7 22.78 29.54 44.73
N THR A 8 22.15 29.90 45.84
CA THR A 8 21.69 29.03 46.92
C THR A 8 20.45 28.24 46.48
N LEU A 9 20.48 26.94 46.76
CA LEU A 9 19.35 26.02 46.61
C LEU A 9 18.41 26.20 47.82
N THR A 10 17.15 26.56 47.57
CA THR A 10 16.05 26.53 48.55
C THR A 10 15.21 25.29 48.32
N ALA A 11 15.30 24.35 49.26
CA ALA A 11 14.45 23.16 49.30
C ALA A 11 13.10 23.54 49.90
N VAL A 12 12.02 23.30 49.15
CA VAL A 12 10.62 23.37 49.63
C VAL A 12 10.14 21.96 49.90
N LEU A 13 9.95 21.66 51.18
CA LEU A 13 9.23 20.47 51.67
C LEU A 13 7.74 20.73 51.54
N ILE A 14 7.01 19.90 50.76
CA ILE A 14 5.56 19.86 50.77
C ILE A 14 5.09 18.54 51.34
N GLY A 15 4.28 18.64 52.36
CA GLY A 15 3.81 17.58 53.23
C GLY A 15 2.85 16.59 52.56
N VAL A 16 2.92 15.39 53.06
CA VAL A 16 2.06 14.25 52.78
C VAL A 16 0.73 14.48 53.54
N LEU A 17 -0.37 14.63 52.80
CA LEU A 17 -1.72 14.50 53.36
C LEU A 17 -2.32 13.18 52.82
N GLY A 18 -2.62 12.30 53.78
CA GLY A 18 -3.23 11.00 53.56
C GLY A 18 -4.70 11.14 53.13
N ILE A 19 -5.11 10.29 52.19
CA ILE A 19 -6.51 10.09 51.80
C ILE A 19 -6.93 8.69 52.21
N PRO A 20 -8.09 8.51 52.89
CA PRO A 20 -8.50 7.21 53.42
C PRO A 20 -9.06 6.28 52.31
N ALA A 21 -8.78 4.99 52.46
CA ALA A 21 -9.27 3.90 51.68
C ALA A 21 -10.82 3.79 51.74
N GLY A 22 -11.50 4.09 50.64
CA GLY A 22 -12.93 3.80 50.49
C GLY A 22 -13.12 2.38 49.92
N SER A 23 -13.80 1.57 50.69
CA SER A 23 -14.23 0.22 50.39
C SER A 23 -15.24 0.21 49.22
N TRP A 24 -14.90 -0.42 48.11
CA TRP A 24 -15.87 -0.70 47.04
C TRP A 24 -16.51 -2.08 47.27
N SER A 25 -17.81 -2.03 47.66
CA SER A 25 -18.67 -3.20 47.75
C SER A 25 -19.01 -3.72 46.36
N ALA A 26 -18.71 -4.96 46.10
CA ALA A 26 -19.15 -5.69 44.92
C ALA A 26 -20.68 -5.88 44.98
N ARG A 27 -21.40 -5.33 44.03
CA ARG A 27 -22.84 -5.53 43.86
C ARG A 27 -23.04 -6.70 42.91
N ALA A 28 -23.44 -7.85 43.46
CA ALA A 28 -23.86 -9.01 42.69
C ALA A 28 -25.16 -8.67 41.90
N GLN A 29 -25.10 -8.86 40.59
CA GLN A 29 -26.29 -8.84 39.73
C GLN A 29 -27.03 -10.18 39.88
N GLN A 30 -28.24 -10.13 40.42
CA GLN A 30 -29.22 -11.23 40.41
C GLN A 30 -29.72 -11.45 38.99
N GLN A 31 -29.50 -12.68 38.47
CA GLN A 31 -30.17 -13.19 37.27
C GLN A 31 -31.65 -13.45 37.59
N GLY A 32 -32.57 -12.80 36.89
CA GLY A 32 -33.98 -13.11 36.88
C GLY A 32 -34.27 -14.40 36.09
N PRO A 33 -35.39 -15.09 36.37
CA PRO A 33 -35.70 -16.38 35.79
C PRO A 33 -36.06 -16.27 34.29
N GLN A 34 -35.46 -17.12 33.46
CA GLN A 34 -35.81 -17.33 32.06
C GLN A 34 -37.18 -18.01 31.95
N ALA A 35 -38.04 -17.50 31.07
CA ALA A 35 -39.30 -18.13 30.68
C ALA A 35 -39.05 -19.33 29.79
N PRO A 36 -39.86 -20.42 29.87
CA PRO A 36 -39.68 -21.60 29.09
C PRO A 36 -40.11 -21.43 27.63
N ALA A 37 -39.35 -22.04 26.72
CA ALA A 37 -39.61 -22.07 25.28
C ALA A 37 -40.91 -22.90 24.99
N PRO A 38 -41.66 -22.57 23.93
CA PRO A 38 -42.86 -23.28 23.56
C PRO A 38 -42.50 -24.66 22.92
N THR A 39 -43.13 -25.69 23.45
CA THR A 39 -43.05 -27.07 22.97
C THR A 39 -43.75 -27.18 21.62
N GLN A 40 -43.07 -27.67 20.60
CA GLN A 40 -43.68 -28.04 19.32
C GLN A 40 -44.33 -29.43 19.45
N GLU A 41 -45.62 -29.50 19.16
CA GLU A 41 -46.38 -30.74 18.99
C GLU A 41 -45.95 -31.42 17.66
N PRO A 42 -45.88 -32.77 17.64
CA PRO A 42 -45.59 -33.51 16.43
C PRO A 42 -46.82 -33.61 15.53
N SER A 43 -46.69 -33.18 14.28
CA SER A 43 -47.71 -33.28 13.24
C SER A 43 -47.88 -34.77 12.80
N GLN A 44 -49.11 -35.25 12.81
CA GLN A 44 -49.49 -36.55 12.28
C GLN A 44 -49.37 -36.63 10.75
N PRO A 45 -49.00 -37.78 10.17
CA PRO A 45 -48.95 -37.95 8.71
C PRO A 45 -50.36 -38.18 8.13
N ALA A 46 -50.61 -37.53 6.99
CA ALA A 46 -51.83 -37.67 6.20
C ALA A 46 -51.87 -38.97 5.41
N PRO A 47 -53.09 -39.56 5.14
CA PRO A 47 -53.21 -40.83 4.46
C PRO A 47 -52.95 -40.76 2.94
N PRO A 48 -52.54 -41.88 2.29
CA PRO A 48 -52.17 -41.89 0.88
C PRO A 48 -53.40 -41.93 -0.05
N ALA A 49 -53.32 -41.16 -1.14
CA ALA A 49 -54.27 -41.17 -2.24
C ALA A 49 -54.01 -42.37 -3.20
N PRO A 50 -55.02 -42.91 -3.86
CA PRO A 50 -54.88 -44.12 -4.67
C PRO A 50 -54.42 -43.84 -6.10
N GLY A 51 -53.48 -44.67 -6.51
CA GLY A 51 -53.30 -45.23 -7.86
C GLY A 51 -53.09 -44.29 -9.06
N GLN A 52 -51.84 -44.20 -9.49
CA GLN A 52 -51.56 -43.97 -10.92
C GLN A 52 -50.42 -44.88 -11.41
N SER A 53 -50.66 -45.43 -12.59
CA SER A 53 -49.95 -46.45 -13.31
C SER A 53 -48.43 -46.31 -13.40
N GLN A 54 -47.76 -47.44 -13.17
CA GLN A 54 -46.34 -47.63 -13.49
C GLN A 54 -46.10 -47.51 -14.97
N ASN A 55 -45.47 -46.41 -15.37
CA ASN A 55 -44.85 -46.28 -16.67
C ASN A 55 -43.35 -46.61 -16.51
N GLN A 56 -42.95 -47.78 -16.99
CA GLN A 56 -41.57 -48.28 -17.02
C GLN A 56 -40.73 -47.32 -17.86
N ARG A 57 -39.94 -46.43 -17.19
CA ARG A 57 -38.84 -45.69 -17.82
C ARG A 57 -37.66 -46.64 -17.95
N GLN A 58 -37.27 -46.95 -19.19
CA GLN A 58 -35.97 -47.53 -19.49
C GLN A 58 -34.84 -46.70 -18.89
N PRO A 59 -33.77 -47.32 -18.39
CA PRO A 59 -32.59 -46.61 -17.92
C PRO A 59 -31.92 -45.95 -19.10
N THR A 60 -32.05 -44.64 -19.23
CA THR A 60 -31.18 -43.81 -20.10
C THR A 60 -29.77 -43.83 -19.54
N ALA A 61 -28.81 -44.26 -20.35
CA ALA A 61 -27.40 -44.22 -20.00
C ALA A 61 -27.00 -42.83 -19.51
N PRO A 62 -26.12 -42.71 -18.52
CA PRO A 62 -25.63 -41.42 -18.04
C PRO A 62 -24.96 -40.68 -19.20
N PRO A 63 -25.18 -39.38 -19.33
CA PRO A 63 -24.50 -38.57 -20.35
C PRO A 63 -22.98 -38.72 -20.16
N PRO A 64 -22.19 -38.75 -21.25
CA PRO A 64 -20.75 -38.82 -21.16
C PRO A 64 -20.22 -37.65 -20.31
N PRO A 65 -19.15 -37.86 -19.52
CA PRO A 65 -18.59 -36.81 -18.71
C PRO A 65 -18.20 -35.61 -19.61
N GLN A 66 -18.87 -34.49 -19.44
CA GLN A 66 -18.46 -33.26 -20.04
C GLN A 66 -17.15 -32.87 -19.37
N VAL A 67 -16.04 -33.03 -20.08
CA VAL A 67 -14.76 -32.48 -19.69
C VAL A 67 -14.93 -30.97 -19.74
N ALA A 68 -15.26 -30.36 -18.63
CA ALA A 68 -15.18 -28.91 -18.48
C ALA A 68 -13.68 -28.55 -18.55
N ILE A 69 -13.24 -28.14 -19.73
CA ILE A 69 -11.92 -27.53 -19.88
C ILE A 69 -12.03 -26.18 -19.17
N SER A 70 -11.64 -26.17 -17.90
CA SER A 70 -11.42 -24.94 -17.15
C SER A 70 -10.19 -24.26 -17.75
N VAL A 71 -10.39 -23.38 -18.71
CA VAL A 71 -9.35 -22.47 -19.16
C VAL A 71 -9.12 -21.47 -18.03
N GLN A 72 -8.21 -21.75 -17.11
CA GLN A 72 -7.70 -20.75 -16.21
C GLN A 72 -6.92 -19.74 -17.06
N SER A 73 -7.56 -18.62 -17.35
CA SER A 73 -6.90 -17.51 -18.04
C SER A 73 -5.92 -16.87 -17.03
N ASN A 74 -4.62 -17.14 -17.20
CA ASN A 74 -3.55 -16.52 -16.42
C ASN A 74 -3.34 -15.07 -16.91
N LEU A 75 -4.27 -14.18 -16.55
CA LEU A 75 -4.16 -12.77 -16.94
C LEU A 75 -3.21 -12.04 -15.99
N VAL A 76 -2.28 -11.31 -16.57
CA VAL A 76 -1.40 -10.39 -15.84
C VAL A 76 -1.88 -8.97 -16.05
N THR A 77 -2.16 -8.29 -14.96
CA THR A 77 -2.53 -6.87 -14.95
C THR A 77 -1.32 -6.03 -14.59
N VAL A 78 -1.07 -4.98 -15.36
CA VAL A 78 0.04 -4.03 -15.13
C VAL A 78 -0.53 -2.62 -15.16
N ASP A 79 -0.45 -1.94 -14.04
CA ASP A 79 -0.74 -0.51 -13.99
C ASP A 79 0.54 0.27 -14.32
N CYS A 80 0.40 1.30 -15.14
CA CYS A 80 1.52 2.15 -15.50
C CYS A 80 1.10 3.63 -15.61
N VAL A 81 2.06 4.50 -15.39
CA VAL A 81 1.94 5.96 -15.60
C VAL A 81 2.96 6.37 -16.64
N VAL A 82 2.56 7.27 -17.53
CA VAL A 82 3.48 7.85 -18.51
C VAL A 82 3.71 9.32 -18.20
N THR A 83 4.97 9.72 -18.11
CA THR A 83 5.36 11.13 -17.87
C THR A 83 6.33 11.60 -18.94
N ASP A 84 6.41 12.91 -19.12
CA ASP A 84 7.54 13.51 -19.81
C ASP A 84 8.80 13.53 -18.92
N GLN A 85 9.91 14.06 -19.42
CA GLN A 85 11.16 14.16 -18.68
C GLN A 85 11.12 15.20 -17.53
N ASP A 86 10.13 16.08 -17.55
CA ASP A 86 9.90 17.08 -16.50
C ASP A 86 8.93 16.54 -15.42
N GLY A 87 8.45 15.28 -15.56
CA GLY A 87 7.54 14.63 -14.63
C GLY A 87 6.06 14.95 -14.85
N ASN A 88 5.70 15.67 -15.91
CA ASN A 88 4.30 15.93 -16.22
C ASN A 88 3.63 14.69 -16.81
N ILE A 89 2.39 14.43 -16.40
CA ILE A 89 1.61 13.29 -16.87
C ILE A 89 1.29 13.43 -18.37
N VAL A 90 1.49 12.33 -19.10
CA VAL A 90 1.06 12.17 -20.48
C VAL A 90 -0.27 11.44 -20.48
N ALA A 91 -1.35 12.19 -20.69
CA ALA A 91 -2.72 11.66 -20.74
C ALA A 91 -3.18 11.41 -22.18
N GLY A 92 -4.30 10.67 -22.33
CA GLY A 92 -4.96 10.47 -23.62
C GLY A 92 -4.31 9.39 -24.50
N LEU A 93 -3.37 8.62 -23.98
CA LEU A 93 -2.77 7.50 -24.70
C LEU A 93 -3.80 6.38 -24.90
N LYS A 94 -3.67 5.69 -26.03
CA LYS A 94 -4.53 4.54 -26.43
C LYS A 94 -3.74 3.23 -26.26
N ARG A 95 -4.43 2.10 -26.37
CA ARG A 95 -3.79 0.77 -26.29
C ARG A 95 -2.63 0.61 -27.27
N GLU A 96 -2.76 1.16 -28.46
CA GLU A 96 -1.76 1.11 -29.54
C GLU A 96 -0.46 1.84 -29.19
N ASN A 97 -0.53 2.79 -28.23
CA ASN A 97 0.64 3.52 -27.74
C ASN A 97 1.45 2.74 -26.70
N PHE A 98 1.08 1.48 -26.42
CA PHE A 98 1.80 0.67 -25.42
C PHE A 98 2.34 -0.62 -26.04
N ARG A 99 3.51 -0.99 -25.57
CA ARG A 99 4.16 -2.27 -25.84
C ARG A 99 4.59 -2.89 -24.53
N ILE A 100 4.20 -4.15 -24.31
CA ILE A 100 4.65 -4.95 -23.16
C ILE A 100 5.63 -5.99 -23.66
N LEU A 101 6.76 -6.10 -22.94
CA LEU A 101 7.73 -7.16 -23.11
C LEU A 101 7.79 -7.98 -21.81
N ASP A 102 7.64 -9.28 -21.93
CA ASP A 102 7.77 -10.28 -20.87
C ASP A 102 9.03 -11.10 -21.14
N ASP A 103 10.03 -10.94 -20.28
CA ASP A 103 11.39 -11.48 -20.52
C ASP A 103 11.95 -11.14 -21.92
N GLY A 104 11.64 -9.93 -22.40
CA GLY A 104 12.04 -9.45 -23.73
C GLY A 104 11.10 -9.87 -24.87
N ASN A 105 10.15 -10.76 -24.66
CA ASN A 105 9.19 -11.21 -25.65
C ASN A 105 7.94 -10.32 -25.68
N ARG A 106 7.58 -9.82 -26.86
CA ARG A 106 6.41 -8.97 -27.02
C ARG A 106 5.13 -9.72 -26.68
N GLN A 107 4.28 -9.12 -25.83
CA GLN A 107 2.98 -9.64 -25.44
C GLN A 107 1.85 -8.85 -26.10
N GLN A 108 0.73 -9.53 -26.34
CA GLN A 108 -0.48 -8.88 -26.84
C GLN A 108 -1.30 -8.33 -25.68
N ILE A 109 -1.57 -7.04 -25.69
CA ILE A 109 -2.46 -6.40 -24.71
C ILE A 109 -3.90 -6.82 -25.06
N THR A 110 -4.51 -7.62 -24.17
CA THR A 110 -5.88 -8.16 -24.36
C THR A 110 -6.94 -7.19 -23.85
N ASN A 111 -6.62 -6.44 -22.78
CA ASN A 111 -7.52 -5.41 -22.24
C ASN A 111 -6.72 -4.15 -21.89
N PHE A 112 -7.39 -3.01 -22.04
CA PHE A 112 -6.83 -1.68 -21.78
C PHE A 112 -7.92 -0.79 -21.19
N ALA A 113 -7.61 -0.11 -20.09
CA ALA A 113 -8.49 0.87 -19.49
C ALA A 113 -7.70 2.07 -18.96
N PRO A 114 -8.02 3.32 -19.37
CA PRO A 114 -7.69 4.48 -18.58
C PRO A 114 -8.61 4.48 -17.36
N THR A 115 -8.04 4.47 -16.16
CA THR A 115 -8.86 4.21 -14.97
C THR A 115 -9.10 5.47 -14.15
N GLU A 116 -10.36 5.86 -13.96
CA GLU A 116 -10.80 6.90 -13.02
C GLU A 116 -11.46 6.32 -11.74
N ALA A 117 -11.02 5.16 -11.28
CA ALA A 117 -11.58 4.53 -10.08
C ALA A 117 -11.18 5.27 -8.79
N PRO A 118 -11.96 5.17 -7.71
CA PRO A 118 -11.55 5.59 -6.39
C PRO A 118 -10.23 4.92 -5.98
N ILE A 119 -9.39 5.66 -5.26
CA ILE A 119 -8.08 5.20 -4.82
C ILE A 119 -8.20 4.75 -3.36
N THR A 120 -7.58 3.62 -3.02
CA THR A 120 -7.33 3.20 -1.64
C THR A 120 -5.86 3.37 -1.34
N ILE A 121 -5.50 4.25 -0.41
CA ILE A 121 -4.11 4.52 -0.08
C ILE A 121 -3.83 4.31 1.39
N VAL A 122 -2.69 3.70 1.70
CA VAL A 122 -2.15 3.68 3.07
C VAL A 122 -1.03 4.71 3.15
N LEU A 123 -1.21 5.68 4.04
CA LEU A 123 -0.16 6.60 4.44
C LEU A 123 0.66 5.89 5.54
N LEU A 124 1.87 5.44 5.18
CA LEU A 124 2.79 4.75 6.06
C LEU A 124 3.92 5.71 6.45
N MET A 125 3.94 6.11 7.73
CA MET A 125 4.81 7.18 8.21
C MET A 125 5.80 6.67 9.24
N GLU A 126 7.08 6.96 9.04
CA GLU A 126 8.08 6.77 10.07
C GLU A 126 7.79 7.69 11.25
N PHE A 127 7.72 7.11 12.45
CA PHE A 127 7.48 7.84 13.68
C PHE A 127 8.62 7.58 14.68
N SER A 128 9.87 7.62 14.21
CA SER A 128 11.08 7.49 15.02
C SER A 128 11.60 8.84 15.49
N LYS A 129 12.45 8.87 16.52
CA LYS A 129 13.14 10.09 16.96
C LYS A 129 14.02 10.69 15.87
N ARG A 130 14.54 9.88 14.95
CA ARG A 130 15.32 10.37 13.80
C ARG A 130 14.50 11.29 12.93
N PHE A 131 13.22 10.94 12.77
CA PHE A 131 12.24 11.71 11.99
C PHE A 131 11.53 12.77 12.85
N GLY A 132 11.46 12.56 14.18
CA GLY A 132 10.56 13.27 15.10
C GLY A 132 10.80 14.77 15.23
N GLY A 133 12.05 15.26 15.20
CA GLY A 133 12.33 16.69 15.27
C GLY A 133 11.78 17.46 14.07
N TYR A 134 11.68 16.82 12.94
CA TYR A 134 11.16 17.39 11.69
C TYR A 134 9.63 17.18 11.58
N PHE A 135 9.17 16.04 12.04
CA PHE A 135 7.78 15.59 11.95
C PHE A 135 6.83 16.45 12.78
N GLY A 136 7.18 16.79 14.02
CA GLY A 136 6.26 17.48 14.95
C GLY A 136 5.78 18.84 14.46
N TYR A 137 6.60 19.55 13.67
CA TYR A 137 6.26 20.87 13.14
C TYR A 137 5.57 20.84 11.78
N LYS A 138 5.88 19.86 10.93
CA LYS A 138 5.54 19.88 9.51
C LYS A 138 4.65 18.75 9.01
N ALA A 139 4.58 17.64 9.73
CA ALA A 139 3.77 16.51 9.32
C ALA A 139 2.30 16.88 9.13
N LYS A 140 1.79 17.79 9.97
CA LYS A 140 0.43 18.33 9.88
C LYS A 140 0.20 19.05 8.55
N ASP A 141 1.11 19.96 8.19
CA ASP A 141 1.03 20.74 6.95
C ASP A 141 1.15 19.83 5.74
N TRP A 142 2.05 18.85 5.79
CA TRP A 142 2.27 17.89 4.72
C TRP A 142 1.09 16.95 4.55
N SER A 143 0.58 16.41 5.65
CA SER A 143 -0.59 15.56 5.63
C SER A 143 -1.82 16.30 5.11
N TYR A 144 -2.03 17.54 5.54
CA TYR A 144 -3.07 18.40 4.97
C TYR A 144 -2.87 18.60 3.47
N SER A 145 -1.66 18.92 3.05
CA SER A 145 -1.33 19.11 1.63
C SER A 145 -1.61 17.84 0.80
N PHE A 146 -1.27 16.66 1.33
CA PHE A 146 -1.56 15.39 0.67
C PHE A 146 -3.06 15.05 0.68
N LEU A 147 -3.69 15.06 1.86
CA LEU A 147 -5.08 14.65 2.01
C LEU A 147 -6.04 15.57 1.25
N SER A 148 -5.68 16.85 1.08
CA SER A 148 -6.45 17.80 0.26
C SER A 148 -6.44 17.46 -1.24
N GLN A 149 -5.49 16.67 -1.72
CA GLN A 149 -5.46 16.19 -3.10
C GLN A 149 -6.37 14.97 -3.34
N LEU A 150 -6.80 14.29 -2.27
CA LEU A 150 -7.69 13.14 -2.37
C LEU A 150 -9.13 13.60 -2.60
N LYS A 151 -9.84 12.88 -3.48
CA LYS A 151 -11.28 13.08 -3.70
C LYS A 151 -12.07 12.53 -2.50
N GLN A 152 -13.31 12.96 -2.33
CA GLN A 152 -14.18 12.50 -1.24
C GLN A 152 -14.33 10.98 -1.24
N GLN A 153 -14.43 10.37 -2.40
CA GLN A 153 -14.61 8.93 -2.60
C GLN A 153 -13.35 8.08 -2.38
N ASP A 154 -12.17 8.69 -2.24
CA ASP A 154 -10.94 7.95 -2.00
C ASP A 154 -10.88 7.49 -0.54
N TRP A 155 -10.29 6.33 -0.33
CA TRP A 155 -10.05 5.74 0.98
C TRP A 155 -8.63 5.98 1.43
N VAL A 156 -8.44 6.26 2.68
CA VAL A 156 -7.13 6.43 3.30
C VAL A 156 -7.08 5.68 4.63
N ALA A 157 -5.97 5.00 4.88
CA ALA A 157 -5.61 4.47 6.18
C ALA A 157 -4.29 5.10 6.63
N LEU A 158 -4.11 5.28 7.92
CA LEU A 158 -2.90 5.84 8.53
C LEU A 158 -2.20 4.76 9.35
N LYS A 159 -0.94 4.51 9.04
CA LYS A 159 -0.04 3.67 9.83
C LYS A 159 1.21 4.45 10.18
N THR A 160 1.71 4.22 11.37
CA THR A 160 3.03 4.70 11.80
C THR A 160 3.94 3.52 12.10
N PHE A 161 5.24 3.74 12.01
CA PHE A 161 6.20 2.72 12.40
C PHE A 161 7.42 3.33 13.12
N ASP A 162 7.87 2.62 14.13
CA ASP A 162 9.13 2.80 14.88
C ASP A 162 9.70 1.39 15.15
N LEU A 163 9.71 0.90 16.40
CA LEU A 163 10.02 -0.49 16.75
C LEU A 163 8.98 -1.49 16.23
N LYS A 164 7.77 -1.02 15.98
CA LYS A 164 6.63 -1.79 15.47
C LYS A 164 5.77 -0.95 14.55
N THR A 165 5.02 -1.62 13.71
CA THR A 165 3.97 -0.98 12.92
C THR A 165 2.71 -0.80 13.77
N THR A 166 2.12 0.38 13.73
CA THR A 166 0.89 0.72 14.45
C THR A 166 -0.16 1.23 13.46
N LEU A 167 -1.33 0.62 13.44
CA LEU A 167 -2.49 1.14 12.73
C LEU A 167 -3.08 2.27 13.59
N VAL A 168 -3.06 3.49 13.07
CA VAL A 168 -3.62 4.69 13.72
C VAL A 168 -5.06 4.87 13.28
N ASP A 169 -5.30 4.91 11.95
CA ASP A 169 -6.63 4.92 11.36
C ASP A 169 -6.77 3.76 10.37
N ASP A 170 -7.86 3.02 10.47
CA ASP A 170 -8.26 2.07 9.44
C ASP A 170 -8.86 2.81 8.23
N PHE A 171 -9.13 2.10 7.15
CA PHE A 171 -9.62 2.69 5.91
C PHE A 171 -10.86 3.54 6.13
N THR A 172 -10.73 4.84 5.86
CA THR A 172 -11.80 5.82 6.00
C THR A 172 -11.84 6.79 4.81
N GLN A 173 -13.00 7.36 4.57
CA GLN A 173 -13.18 8.49 3.65
C GLN A 173 -13.17 9.84 4.38
N ASP A 174 -13.16 9.84 5.70
CA ASP A 174 -13.08 11.06 6.50
C ASP A 174 -11.62 11.53 6.68
N LYS A 175 -11.15 12.34 5.73
CA LYS A 175 -9.80 12.92 5.74
C LYS A 175 -9.57 13.87 6.92
N ARG A 176 -10.64 14.44 7.50
CA ARG A 176 -10.51 15.32 8.67
C ARG A 176 -10.19 14.53 9.93
N GLN A 177 -10.77 13.32 10.07
CA GLN A 177 -10.42 12.40 11.14
C GLN A 177 -8.92 12.09 11.08
N VAL A 178 -8.42 11.64 9.93
CA VAL A 178 -7.00 11.29 9.74
C VAL A 178 -6.09 12.48 10.07
N LEU A 179 -6.47 13.71 9.67
CA LEU A 179 -5.71 14.92 10.03
C LEU A 179 -5.68 15.16 11.55
N GLN A 180 -6.77 14.93 12.25
CA GLN A 180 -6.85 15.07 13.71
C GLN A 180 -5.95 14.05 14.39
N ASP A 181 -5.95 12.81 13.90
CA ASP A 181 -5.16 11.73 14.48
C ASP A 181 -3.66 11.95 14.23
N ILE A 182 -3.26 12.40 13.04
CA ILE A 182 -1.88 12.85 12.79
C ILE A 182 -1.49 13.99 13.75
N ALA A 183 -2.42 14.93 13.99
CA ALA A 183 -2.18 16.05 14.89
C ALA A 183 -2.05 15.64 16.36
N SER A 184 -2.62 14.51 16.74
CA SER A 184 -2.61 13.97 18.10
C SER A 184 -1.42 13.04 18.36
N LEU A 185 -0.64 12.67 17.33
CA LEU A 185 0.56 11.87 17.51
C LEU A 185 1.55 12.59 18.43
N TYR A 186 1.92 11.92 19.51
CA TYR A 186 2.94 12.40 20.45
C TYR A 186 4.34 12.15 19.88
N PHE A 187 5.35 12.82 20.48
CA PHE A 187 6.72 12.61 20.06
C PHE A 187 7.14 11.15 20.21
N PRO A 188 7.87 10.62 19.22
CA PRO A 188 8.33 9.24 19.24
C PRO A 188 9.31 9.01 20.41
N SER A 189 9.22 7.85 21.04
CA SER A 189 10.09 7.46 22.14
C SER A 189 11.38 6.78 21.69
N PHE A 190 11.38 6.16 20.51
CA PHE A 190 12.46 5.31 20.02
C PHE A 190 13.13 5.93 18.79
N SER A 191 14.42 5.61 18.61
CA SER A 191 15.22 6.05 17.45
C SER A 191 15.26 5.00 16.34
N GLU A 192 14.80 3.81 16.65
CA GLU A 192 14.78 2.65 15.79
C GLU A 192 13.60 2.75 14.82
N ALA A 193 13.74 2.08 13.66
CA ALA A 193 12.71 1.97 12.64
C ALA A 193 12.69 0.56 12.05
N ASN A 194 11.49 -0.03 11.94
CA ASN A 194 11.24 -1.33 11.32
C ASN A 194 10.66 -1.18 9.91
N LEU A 195 11.31 -0.40 9.07
CA LEU A 195 10.83 -0.04 7.73
C LEU A 195 10.43 -1.25 6.89
N PHE A 196 11.25 -2.31 6.86
CA PHE A 196 11.00 -3.48 6.02
C PHE A 196 9.75 -4.24 6.47
N ASP A 197 9.63 -4.48 7.78
CA ASP A 197 8.45 -5.13 8.36
C ASP A 197 7.20 -4.29 8.10
N ALA A 198 7.27 -2.97 8.31
CA ALA A 198 6.15 -2.06 8.11
C ALA A 198 5.66 -2.04 6.65
N VAL A 199 6.58 -2.04 5.69
CA VAL A 199 6.23 -2.13 4.26
C VAL A 199 5.56 -3.46 3.96
N LEU A 200 6.12 -4.58 4.41
CA LEU A 200 5.56 -5.92 4.15
C LEU A 200 4.19 -6.12 4.79
N GLU A 201 4.00 -5.69 6.03
CA GLU A 201 2.70 -5.74 6.71
C GLU A 201 1.65 -4.90 5.99
N THR A 202 2.04 -3.74 5.47
CA THR A 202 1.14 -2.85 4.74
C THR A 202 0.77 -3.41 3.37
N VAL A 203 1.73 -3.99 2.65
CA VAL A 203 1.47 -4.71 1.40
C VAL A 203 0.49 -5.87 1.64
N GLN A 204 0.68 -6.64 2.72
CA GLN A 204 -0.20 -7.74 3.08
C GLN A 204 -1.64 -7.26 3.37
N GLN A 205 -1.80 -6.13 4.06
CA GLN A 205 -3.13 -5.53 4.33
C GLN A 205 -3.85 -5.13 3.03
N LEU A 206 -3.11 -4.68 2.02
CA LEU A 206 -3.68 -4.26 0.74
C LEU A 206 -3.88 -5.40 -0.27
N ARG A 207 -3.41 -6.62 0.02
CA ARG A 207 -3.47 -7.75 -0.93
C ARG A 207 -4.87 -7.99 -1.48
N ASP A 208 -5.86 -8.03 -0.60
CA ASP A 208 -7.25 -8.38 -0.95
C ASP A 208 -8.10 -7.16 -1.30
N VAL A 209 -7.53 -5.95 -1.21
CA VAL A 209 -8.19 -4.72 -1.62
C VAL A 209 -8.25 -4.69 -3.15
N LYS A 210 -9.48 -4.60 -3.68
CA LYS A 210 -9.72 -4.52 -5.12
C LYS A 210 -9.73 -3.07 -5.59
N GLY A 211 -9.39 -2.87 -6.85
CA GLY A 211 -9.33 -1.55 -7.46
C GLY A 211 -7.96 -0.89 -7.30
N LYS A 212 -7.90 0.41 -7.48
CA LYS A 212 -6.66 1.18 -7.34
C LYS A 212 -6.24 1.26 -5.89
N LYS A 213 -5.05 0.77 -5.61
CA LYS A 213 -4.46 0.76 -4.27
C LYS A 213 -3.01 1.20 -4.33
N ALA A 214 -2.52 1.82 -3.28
CA ALA A 214 -1.12 2.22 -3.18
C ALA A 214 -0.68 2.41 -1.73
N ILE A 215 0.62 2.43 -1.51
CA ILE A 215 1.24 2.85 -0.25
C ILE A 215 2.01 4.14 -0.53
N LEU A 216 1.81 5.15 0.31
CA LEU A 216 2.67 6.32 0.38
C LEU A 216 3.53 6.23 1.63
N VAL A 217 4.82 5.97 1.45
CA VAL A 217 5.81 5.88 2.52
C VAL A 217 6.46 7.25 2.73
N LEU A 218 6.34 7.79 3.94
CA LEU A 218 7.10 8.96 4.38
C LEU A 218 8.13 8.48 5.40
N ALA A 219 9.40 8.45 5.02
CA ALA A 219 10.43 7.85 5.85
C ALA A 219 11.83 8.40 5.59
N THR A 220 12.73 8.20 6.54
CA THR A 220 14.17 8.45 6.35
C THR A 220 14.78 7.42 5.39
N GLY A 221 14.20 6.24 5.30
CA GLY A 221 14.70 5.11 4.52
C GLY A 221 15.68 4.22 5.28
N PHE A 222 15.98 4.51 6.54
CA PHE A 222 16.77 3.63 7.39
C PHE A 222 15.90 2.52 7.96
N ASP A 223 16.45 1.31 7.97
CA ASP A 223 15.92 0.17 8.70
C ASP A 223 16.92 -0.25 9.78
N THR A 224 16.46 -0.35 11.02
CA THR A 224 17.33 -0.68 12.15
C THR A 224 16.77 -1.76 13.08
N PHE A 225 15.49 -2.13 12.88
CA PHE A 225 14.80 -3.01 13.81
C PHE A 225 13.88 -4.04 13.18
N SER A 226 13.86 -4.16 11.85
CA SER A 226 13.05 -5.18 11.20
C SER A 226 13.55 -6.61 11.45
N LYS A 227 12.63 -7.56 11.47
CA LYS A 227 12.91 -9.00 11.48
C LYS A 227 13.35 -9.49 10.10
N HIS A 228 12.79 -8.88 9.04
CA HIS A 228 13.12 -9.21 7.67
C HIS A 228 14.38 -8.44 7.22
N THR A 229 15.19 -9.08 6.39
CA THR A 229 16.31 -8.44 5.71
C THR A 229 15.83 -7.70 4.46
N LEU A 230 16.68 -6.83 3.89
CA LEU A 230 16.38 -6.18 2.61
C LEU A 230 16.09 -7.21 1.51
N ASP A 231 16.92 -8.26 1.38
CA ASP A 231 16.77 -9.29 0.35
C ASP A 231 15.45 -10.07 0.51
N ASP A 232 15.06 -10.39 1.76
CA ASP A 232 13.79 -11.04 2.03
C ASP A 232 12.60 -10.12 1.67
N THR A 233 12.73 -8.84 2.00
CA THR A 233 11.72 -7.83 1.66
C THR A 233 11.57 -7.68 0.15
N LEU A 234 12.67 -7.55 -0.59
CA LEU A 234 12.64 -7.44 -2.05
C LEU A 234 12.05 -8.69 -2.71
N ARG A 235 12.36 -9.88 -2.20
CA ARG A 235 11.76 -11.14 -2.68
C ARG A 235 10.24 -11.13 -2.53
N ARG A 236 9.73 -10.75 -1.35
CA ARG A 236 8.29 -10.69 -1.07
C ARG A 236 7.58 -9.59 -1.87
N LEU A 237 8.23 -8.47 -2.13
CA LEU A 237 7.68 -7.41 -2.97
C LEU A 237 7.49 -7.85 -4.42
N LYS A 238 8.30 -8.75 -4.95
CA LYS A 238 8.15 -9.33 -6.30
C LYS A 238 6.85 -10.12 -6.48
N GLU A 239 6.27 -10.63 -5.38
CA GLU A 239 5.05 -11.43 -5.38
C GLU A 239 3.79 -10.58 -5.28
N ASN A 240 3.93 -9.25 -5.22
CA ASN A 240 2.83 -8.32 -4.97
C ASN A 240 2.66 -7.31 -6.10
N ASP A 241 1.46 -6.75 -6.18
CA ASP A 241 1.04 -5.79 -7.21
C ASP A 241 0.71 -4.39 -6.65
N VAL A 242 1.09 -4.12 -5.38
CA VAL A 242 0.79 -2.85 -4.71
C VAL A 242 1.87 -1.83 -5.02
N PRO A 243 1.58 -0.74 -5.75
CA PRO A 243 2.55 0.33 -5.99
C PRO A 243 2.96 1.03 -4.69
N ILE A 244 4.25 1.27 -4.51
CA ILE A 244 4.81 1.94 -3.35
C ILE A 244 5.42 3.27 -3.81
N PHE A 245 4.83 4.36 -3.35
CA PHE A 245 5.39 5.69 -3.53
C PHE A 245 6.17 6.06 -2.28
N CYS A 246 7.38 6.59 -2.45
CA CYS A 246 8.25 6.92 -1.34
C CYS A 246 8.62 8.40 -1.36
N VAL A 247 8.55 9.05 -0.20
CA VAL A 247 9.14 10.36 0.03
C VAL A 247 10.23 10.19 1.10
N GLY A 248 11.47 10.24 0.64
CA GLY A 248 12.64 10.04 1.48
C GLY A 248 13.08 11.36 2.12
N MET A 249 13.05 11.42 3.45
CA MET A 249 13.32 12.63 4.25
C MET A 249 14.75 12.69 4.79
N GLY A 250 15.67 11.90 4.23
CA GLY A 250 17.02 11.75 4.78
C GLY A 250 18.02 12.85 4.44
N GLU A 251 17.78 13.66 3.39
CA GLU A 251 18.75 14.68 2.95
C GLU A 251 18.90 15.82 3.96
N ASP A 252 17.81 16.24 4.59
CA ASP A 252 17.86 17.23 5.67
C ASP A 252 18.53 16.71 6.95
N LEU A 253 18.47 15.39 7.19
CA LEU A 253 19.14 14.75 8.33
C LEU A 253 20.65 14.67 8.13
N ASP A 254 21.12 14.57 6.89
CA ASP A 254 22.56 14.51 6.57
C ASP A 254 23.26 15.85 6.84
N LEU A 255 22.54 16.97 6.74
CA LEU A 255 23.04 18.30 7.10
C LEU A 255 23.37 18.45 8.60
N TYR A 256 22.76 17.62 9.46
CA TYR A 256 22.96 17.63 10.91
C TYR A 256 23.78 16.42 11.44
N SER A 257 24.25 15.56 10.53
CA SER A 257 24.99 14.36 10.89
C SER A 257 26.51 14.58 10.89
N PRO A 258 27.26 13.95 11.82
CA PRO A 258 28.73 13.99 11.78
C PRO A 258 29.28 13.42 10.45
N ALA A 259 30.44 13.88 10.04
CA ALA A 259 31.14 13.44 8.85
C ALA A 259 31.20 11.89 8.76
N GLY A 260 30.54 11.30 7.78
CA GLY A 260 30.40 9.84 7.58
C GLY A 260 28.99 9.34 7.32
N ALA A 261 27.96 10.14 7.56
CA ALA A 261 26.55 9.77 7.34
C ALA A 261 26.18 9.60 5.84
N GLY A 262 26.94 10.18 4.93
CA GLY A 262 26.64 10.17 3.49
C GLY A 262 26.44 8.77 2.89
N VAL A 263 27.19 7.77 3.33
CA VAL A 263 27.04 6.37 2.86
C VAL A 263 25.71 5.78 3.33
N GLY A 264 25.35 5.99 4.59
CA GLY A 264 24.07 5.53 5.16
C GLY A 264 22.86 6.16 4.44
N TYR A 265 22.95 7.47 4.18
CA TYR A 265 21.91 8.18 3.42
C TYR A 265 21.75 7.64 2.00
N LEU A 266 22.85 7.39 1.28
CA LEU A 266 22.80 6.80 -0.06
C LEU A 266 22.17 5.41 -0.04
N GLN A 267 22.48 4.60 0.98
CA GLN A 267 21.86 3.30 1.17
C GLN A 267 20.35 3.42 1.41
N ALA A 268 19.92 4.29 2.32
CA ALA A 268 18.52 4.56 2.62
C ALA A 268 17.75 5.04 1.37
N LYS A 269 18.33 5.98 0.62
CA LYS A 269 17.81 6.45 -0.66
C LYS A 269 17.66 5.33 -1.69
N ASN A 270 18.66 4.46 -1.80
CA ASN A 270 18.62 3.32 -2.71
C ASN A 270 17.54 2.30 -2.31
N GLN A 271 17.33 2.06 -1.03
CA GLN A 271 16.28 1.17 -0.53
C GLN A 271 14.89 1.68 -0.93
N LEU A 272 14.56 2.93 -0.61
CA LEU A 272 13.28 3.54 -0.97
C LEU A 272 13.08 3.60 -2.50
N SER A 273 14.13 3.95 -3.24
CA SER A 273 14.09 3.96 -4.71
C SER A 273 13.82 2.57 -5.28
N THR A 274 14.40 1.54 -4.67
CA THR A 274 14.22 0.15 -5.12
C THR A 274 12.80 -0.35 -4.83
N PHE A 275 12.25 -0.07 -3.65
CA PHE A 275 10.86 -0.41 -3.33
C PHE A 275 9.89 0.21 -4.33
N ALA A 276 10.04 1.52 -4.57
CA ALA A 276 9.20 2.24 -5.52
C ALA A 276 9.30 1.65 -6.94
N ARG A 277 10.51 1.52 -7.47
CA ARG A 277 10.75 1.03 -8.83
C ARG A 277 10.24 -0.39 -9.07
N MET A 278 10.48 -1.30 -8.12
CA MET A 278 10.05 -2.70 -8.24
C MET A 278 8.53 -2.83 -8.22
N SER A 279 7.84 -2.00 -7.44
CA SER A 279 6.39 -2.06 -7.26
C SER A 279 5.59 -1.28 -8.30
N GLY A 280 6.24 -0.47 -9.14
CA GLY A 280 5.57 0.40 -10.11
C GLY A 280 5.14 1.75 -9.53
N GLY A 281 5.74 2.16 -8.42
CA GLY A 281 5.63 3.50 -7.86
C GLY A 281 6.81 4.39 -8.21
N TYR A 282 6.98 5.46 -7.45
CA TYR A 282 8.04 6.44 -7.65
C TYR A 282 8.59 6.94 -6.31
N ALA A 283 9.86 7.37 -6.28
CA ALA A 283 10.50 7.90 -5.08
C ALA A 283 10.98 9.32 -5.28
N TRP A 284 10.63 10.20 -4.35
CA TRP A 284 11.10 11.58 -4.27
C TRP A 284 12.02 11.77 -3.07
N PHE A 285 12.99 12.65 -3.24
CA PHE A 285 13.96 13.02 -2.20
C PHE A 285 14.05 14.55 -2.18
N PRO A 286 13.10 15.23 -1.52
CA PRO A 286 13.05 16.67 -1.48
C PRO A 286 14.27 17.23 -0.76
N ARG A 287 14.86 18.30 -1.31
CA ARG A 287 15.94 19.05 -0.68
C ARG A 287 15.43 20.14 0.25
N PHE A 288 14.21 20.61 -0.04
CA PHE A 288 13.56 21.66 0.71
C PHE A 288 12.12 21.30 1.01
N GLN A 289 11.65 21.67 2.20
CA GLN A 289 10.27 21.44 2.61
C GLN A 289 9.23 22.03 1.66
N GLY A 290 9.56 23.12 0.98
CA GLY A 290 8.69 23.76 -0.02
C GLY A 290 8.37 22.90 -1.24
N GLU A 291 9.10 21.81 -1.47
CA GLU A 291 8.83 20.85 -2.56
C GLU A 291 7.67 19.89 -2.23
N MET A 292 7.35 19.69 -0.95
CA MET A 292 6.37 18.70 -0.50
C MET A 292 4.98 18.86 -1.14
N PRO A 293 4.37 20.05 -1.25
CA PRO A 293 3.07 20.21 -1.91
C PRO A 293 3.09 19.73 -3.37
N ALA A 294 4.16 20.05 -4.11
CA ALA A 294 4.31 19.62 -5.51
C ALA A 294 4.48 18.09 -5.61
N ILE A 295 5.23 17.49 -4.69
CA ILE A 295 5.41 16.03 -4.61
C ILE A 295 4.06 15.34 -4.35
N PHE A 296 3.30 15.79 -3.36
CA PHE A 296 1.99 15.19 -3.05
C PHE A 296 0.98 15.36 -4.18
N ASN A 297 1.00 16.50 -4.85
CA ASN A 297 0.21 16.67 -6.06
C ASN A 297 0.62 15.66 -7.15
N SER A 298 1.93 15.45 -7.34
CA SER A 298 2.45 14.46 -8.30
C SER A 298 2.01 13.03 -7.94
N VAL A 299 2.07 12.65 -6.66
CA VAL A 299 1.55 11.35 -6.17
C VAL A 299 0.07 11.18 -6.54
N ALA A 300 -0.76 12.18 -6.19
CA ALA A 300 -2.19 12.13 -6.46
C ALA A 300 -2.48 12.07 -7.97
N GLN A 301 -1.75 12.82 -8.78
CA GLN A 301 -1.88 12.79 -10.24
C GLN A 301 -1.46 11.44 -10.83
N MET A 302 -0.33 10.87 -10.40
CA MET A 302 0.13 9.57 -10.86
C MET A 302 -0.90 8.48 -10.55
N LEU A 303 -1.44 8.46 -9.33
CA LEU A 303 -2.47 7.51 -8.95
C LEU A 303 -3.75 7.62 -9.80
N ARG A 304 -4.12 8.83 -10.22
CA ARG A 304 -5.34 9.05 -11.03
C ARG A 304 -5.13 8.80 -12.52
N SER A 305 -3.92 8.95 -13.02
CA SER A 305 -3.60 8.91 -14.44
C SER A 305 -2.97 7.57 -14.86
N GLN A 306 -3.21 6.52 -14.09
CA GLN A 306 -2.74 5.18 -14.43
C GLN A 306 -3.52 4.61 -15.62
N TYR A 307 -2.78 3.93 -16.49
CA TYR A 307 -3.31 3.03 -17.51
C TYR A 307 -3.21 1.61 -16.99
N THR A 308 -4.30 0.87 -17.05
CA THR A 308 -4.31 -0.56 -16.73
C THR A 308 -4.19 -1.36 -18.00
N LEU A 309 -3.12 -2.13 -18.13
CA LEU A 309 -2.84 -3.02 -19.23
C LEU A 309 -3.01 -4.46 -18.76
N VAL A 310 -3.71 -5.28 -19.55
CA VAL A 310 -3.87 -6.71 -19.25
C VAL A 310 -3.36 -7.51 -20.43
N PHE A 311 -2.57 -8.54 -20.16
CA PHE A 311 -2.12 -9.49 -21.16
C PHE A 311 -2.18 -10.93 -20.65
N SER A 312 -2.22 -11.90 -21.56
CA SER A 312 -2.04 -13.31 -21.23
C SER A 312 -0.61 -13.70 -21.57
N PRO A 313 0.23 -14.10 -20.59
CA PRO A 313 1.59 -14.52 -20.85
C PRO A 313 1.65 -15.65 -21.87
N SER A 314 2.59 -15.55 -22.81
CA SER A 314 2.86 -16.63 -23.77
C SER A 314 3.64 -17.79 -23.14
N THR A 315 4.26 -17.54 -21.99
CA THR A 315 4.99 -18.57 -21.20
C THR A 315 4.02 -19.32 -20.29
N PRO A 316 4.22 -20.64 -20.07
CA PRO A 316 3.44 -21.41 -19.12
C PRO A 316 3.59 -20.89 -17.68
N PRO A 317 2.60 -21.15 -16.80
CA PRO A 317 2.68 -20.80 -15.38
C PRO A 317 3.76 -21.70 -14.70
N ASP A 318 4.93 -21.12 -14.45
CA ASP A 318 6.11 -21.86 -13.96
C ASP A 318 6.51 -21.51 -12.52
N GLY A 319 5.78 -20.59 -11.87
CA GLY A 319 6.06 -20.13 -10.51
C GLY A 319 7.28 -19.21 -10.41
N ARG A 320 7.88 -18.77 -11.53
CA ARG A 320 9.08 -17.93 -11.55
C ARG A 320 8.73 -16.45 -11.64
N TYR A 321 9.72 -15.64 -11.34
CA TYR A 321 9.64 -14.19 -11.56
C TYR A 321 10.03 -13.86 -13.00
N HIS A 322 9.13 -13.17 -13.71
CA HIS A 322 9.27 -12.69 -15.06
C HIS A 322 9.51 -11.18 -15.06
N LYS A 323 10.47 -10.73 -15.84
CA LYS A 323 10.79 -9.32 -15.99
C LYS A 323 9.82 -8.68 -16.98
N LEU A 324 9.14 -7.61 -16.53
CA LEU A 324 8.27 -6.79 -17.38
C LEU A 324 9.00 -5.52 -17.82
N THR A 325 8.76 -5.16 -19.08
CA THR A 325 9.09 -3.83 -19.60
C THR A 325 7.86 -3.29 -20.29
N VAL A 326 7.38 -2.13 -19.85
CA VAL A 326 6.30 -1.39 -20.51
C VAL A 326 6.91 -0.20 -21.22
N GLU A 327 6.65 -0.07 -22.50
CA GLU A 327 7.15 1.02 -23.34
C GLU A 327 5.97 1.81 -23.91
N ALA A 328 6.13 3.13 -23.98
CA ALA A 328 5.25 3.98 -24.75
C ALA A 328 5.81 4.16 -26.17
N VAL A 329 4.98 3.93 -27.17
CA VAL A 329 5.39 3.94 -28.58
C VAL A 329 4.48 4.88 -29.42
N ASP A 330 5.06 5.41 -30.49
CA ASP A 330 4.33 6.17 -31.50
C ASP A 330 3.54 5.24 -32.45
N GLU A 331 2.85 5.82 -33.43
CA GLU A 331 2.07 5.06 -34.43
C GLU A 331 2.94 4.14 -35.32
N GLN A 332 4.21 4.44 -35.43
CA GLN A 332 5.18 3.62 -36.18
C GLN A 332 5.85 2.54 -35.31
N GLY A 333 5.55 2.52 -34.02
CA GLY A 333 6.11 1.58 -33.04
C GLY A 333 7.51 1.97 -32.51
N ASN A 334 7.98 3.20 -32.77
CA ASN A 334 9.21 3.71 -32.19
C ASN A 334 8.94 4.22 -30.75
N PRO A 335 9.98 4.32 -29.90
CA PRO A 335 9.82 4.94 -28.59
C PRO A 335 9.21 6.34 -28.70
N MET A 336 8.13 6.58 -27.95
CA MET A 336 7.42 7.86 -27.95
C MET A 336 8.32 8.98 -27.43
N GLU A 337 8.35 10.08 -28.15
CA GLU A 337 9.10 11.29 -27.76
C GLU A 337 8.17 12.50 -27.71
N LEU A 338 8.41 13.37 -26.74
CA LEU A 338 7.72 14.64 -26.58
C LEU A 338 8.71 15.80 -26.49
N ALA A 339 8.33 16.96 -26.99
CA ALA A 339 9.12 18.16 -26.84
C ALA A 339 9.09 18.63 -25.38
N ASN A 340 10.26 18.79 -24.78
CA ASN A 340 10.39 19.40 -23.45
C ASN A 340 10.18 20.92 -23.52
N LYS A 341 10.18 21.61 -22.38
CA LYS A 341 10.02 23.09 -22.28
C LYS A 341 11.03 23.89 -23.13
N LYS A 342 12.15 23.27 -23.55
CA LYS A 342 13.16 23.88 -24.41
C LYS A 342 13.00 23.48 -25.89
N GLY A 343 11.88 22.83 -26.26
CA GLY A 343 11.60 22.37 -27.62
C GLY A 343 12.43 21.16 -28.07
N LYS A 344 13.22 20.53 -27.19
CA LYS A 344 14.02 19.35 -27.53
C LYS A 344 13.19 18.08 -27.35
N MET A 345 13.13 17.23 -28.39
CA MET A 345 12.49 15.92 -28.32
C MET A 345 13.19 15.02 -27.30
N LYS A 346 12.42 14.40 -26.43
CA LYS A 346 12.85 13.52 -25.37
C LYS A 346 11.90 12.34 -25.25
N LYS A 347 12.43 11.15 -25.02
CA LYS A 347 11.63 9.97 -24.72
C LYS A 347 10.80 10.22 -23.48
N VAL A 348 9.54 9.76 -23.50
CA VAL A 348 8.70 9.72 -22.31
C VAL A 348 9.22 8.66 -21.33
N VAL A 349 8.84 8.79 -20.07
CA VAL A 349 9.17 7.85 -19.01
C VAL A 349 7.91 7.05 -18.67
N VAL A 350 8.02 5.72 -18.70
CA VAL A 350 6.95 4.83 -18.27
C VAL A 350 7.31 4.29 -16.89
N ILE A 351 6.42 4.51 -15.94
CA ILE A 351 6.55 4.04 -14.56
C ILE A 351 5.58 2.86 -14.41
N ALA A 352 6.12 1.67 -14.26
CA ALA A 352 5.38 0.41 -14.10
C ALA A 352 6.19 -0.54 -13.22
N ARG A 353 5.55 -1.58 -12.67
CA ARG A 353 6.30 -2.63 -11.95
C ARG A 353 7.30 -3.35 -12.87
N GLU A 354 8.44 -3.74 -12.31
CA GLU A 354 9.53 -4.36 -13.08
C GLU A 354 9.28 -5.81 -13.45
N GLY A 355 8.28 -6.44 -12.90
CA GLY A 355 7.97 -7.85 -13.17
C GLY A 355 6.81 -8.37 -12.33
N TYR A 356 6.58 -9.66 -12.45
CA TYR A 356 5.57 -10.39 -11.70
C TYR A 356 6.03 -11.82 -11.44
N THR A 357 5.50 -12.46 -10.41
CA THR A 357 5.67 -13.89 -10.20
C THR A 357 4.53 -14.64 -10.86
N ALA A 358 4.85 -15.51 -11.82
CA ALA A 358 3.86 -16.34 -12.49
C ALA A 358 3.21 -17.31 -11.48
N PRO A 359 1.92 -17.66 -11.63
CA PRO A 359 1.33 -18.72 -10.82
C PRO A 359 2.02 -20.05 -11.11
N THR A 360 1.98 -20.98 -10.15
CA THR A 360 2.39 -22.37 -10.40
C THR A 360 1.29 -23.11 -11.14
N ALA A 361 1.66 -23.95 -12.11
CA ALA A 361 0.69 -24.84 -12.74
C ALA A 361 0.00 -25.70 -11.67
N PRO A 362 -1.33 -25.90 -11.76
CA PRO A 362 -1.99 -26.87 -10.88
C PRO A 362 -1.33 -28.24 -11.06
N PRO A 363 -1.20 -29.04 -9.98
CA PRO A 363 -0.68 -30.39 -10.09
C PRO A 363 -1.50 -31.14 -11.15
N ALA A 364 -0.80 -31.80 -12.09
CA ALA A 364 -1.47 -32.66 -13.07
C ALA A 364 -2.34 -33.64 -12.30
N GLY A 365 -3.65 -33.53 -12.46
CA GLY A 365 -4.59 -34.44 -11.82
C GLY A 365 -4.27 -35.87 -12.25
N ASN A 366 -3.95 -36.73 -11.28
CA ASN A 366 -3.88 -38.18 -11.48
C ASN A 366 -5.27 -38.75 -11.74
#